data_dcea780c25a1ed5db76e4a2e69834869
#
_entry.id   dcea780c25a1ed5db76e4a2e69834869
#
_cell.length_a   1.000
_cell.length_b   1.000
_cell.length_c   1.000
_cell.angle_alpha   90.00
_cell.angle_beta   90.00
_cell.angle_gamma   90.00
#
_symmetry.space_group_name_H-M   'P 1'
#
loop_
_entity.id
_entity.type
_entity.pdbx_description
1 polymer ?
#
loop_
_entity_poly.entity_id
_entity_poly.type
_entity_poly.pdbx_seq_one_letter_code
_entity_poly.pdbx_strand_id
1 'polypeptide(L)'
;MTPSASNPPSWTSVSARRVGLLSDTHGDAGRTSQGLEVLMAASVDLILHLGDLGSEEVVDRLVGLPVRMVLGNVDPPILASYAEFLGLNVDHPLMRLEIGNRRLVATHGHLDQEVSAGVRDRPDYFIHGHTHRVRDERIDATRFLNPGALQRNAPSNVGVLDLLSDDFRLLEVPNH
;
A
#
# COMPACT_ATOMS: atom_id res chain seq x y z
N MET A 1 -32.33 -0.48 22.89
CA MET A 1 -31.08 0.20 22.56
C MET A 1 -30.89 0.14 21.06
N THR A 2 -31.14 1.23 20.36
CA THR A 2 -30.84 1.34 18.92
C THR A 2 -29.32 1.31 18.74
N PRO A 3 -28.75 0.50 17.83
CA PRO A 3 -27.34 0.56 17.53
C PRO A 3 -27.02 1.97 16.99
N SER A 4 -26.02 2.61 17.59
CA SER A 4 -25.49 3.88 17.12
C SER A 4 -25.14 3.73 15.65
N ALA A 5 -25.76 4.51 14.78
CA ALA A 5 -25.38 4.57 13.37
C ALA A 5 -23.93 5.07 13.31
N SER A 6 -22.99 4.17 13.04
CA SER A 6 -21.62 4.56 12.76
C SER A 6 -21.63 5.47 11.52
N ASN A 7 -20.99 6.64 11.62
CA ASN A 7 -20.81 7.49 10.46
C ASN A 7 -20.21 6.66 9.29
N PRO A 8 -20.65 6.91 8.06
CA PRO A 8 -20.06 6.21 6.91
C PRO A 8 -18.54 6.49 6.85
N PRO A 9 -17.75 5.53 6.37
CA PRO A 9 -16.31 5.73 6.25
C PRO A 9 -16.00 6.92 5.34
N SER A 10 -15.02 7.73 5.73
CA SER A 10 -14.52 8.82 4.88
C SER A 10 -13.58 8.26 3.81
N TRP A 11 -13.74 8.72 2.57
CA TRP A 11 -12.91 8.35 1.44
C TRP A 11 -12.10 9.56 0.97
N THR A 12 -10.82 9.35 0.69
CA THR A 12 -9.95 10.39 0.13
C THR A 12 -9.94 10.27 -1.39
N SER A 13 -10.39 11.33 -2.09
CA SER A 13 -10.34 11.37 -3.56
C SER A 13 -8.92 11.67 -4.03
N VAL A 14 -8.42 10.83 -4.93
CA VAL A 14 -7.08 10.96 -5.53
C VAL A 14 -7.20 10.78 -7.05
N SER A 15 -6.37 11.50 -7.80
CA SER A 15 -6.27 11.32 -9.24
C SER A 15 -5.08 10.43 -9.57
N ALA A 16 -5.34 9.25 -10.11
CA ALA A 16 -4.32 8.32 -10.59
C ALA A 16 -4.94 7.37 -11.63
N ARG A 17 -4.12 6.85 -12.53
CA ARG A 17 -4.47 5.74 -13.42
C ARG A 17 -3.71 4.48 -13.04
N ARG A 18 -2.39 4.61 -12.82
CA ARG A 18 -1.54 3.49 -12.43
C ARG A 18 -1.10 3.65 -10.98
N VAL A 19 -1.36 2.63 -10.20
CA VAL A 19 -0.99 2.57 -8.78
C VAL A 19 0.15 1.58 -8.60
N GLY A 20 1.27 2.06 -8.09
CA GLY A 20 2.41 1.23 -7.68
C GLY A 20 2.21 0.70 -6.27
N LEU A 21 2.58 -0.54 -6.03
CA LEU A 21 2.46 -1.21 -4.73
C LEU A 21 3.82 -1.74 -4.29
N LEU A 22 4.24 -1.38 -3.08
CA LEU A 22 5.38 -2.01 -2.40
C LEU A 22 5.05 -2.22 -0.92
N SER A 23 5.71 -3.21 -0.31
CA SER A 23 5.44 -3.63 1.07
C SER A 23 6.65 -4.29 1.70
N ASP A 24 6.68 -4.27 3.03
CA ASP A 24 7.58 -5.11 3.82
C ASP A 24 9.06 -4.89 3.46
N THR A 25 9.48 -3.63 3.48
CA THR A 25 10.85 -3.18 3.16
C THR A 25 11.83 -3.39 4.32
N HIS A 26 11.33 -3.52 5.55
CA HIS A 26 12.07 -3.91 6.75
C HIS A 26 13.41 -3.17 6.94
N GLY A 27 13.43 -1.85 6.72
CA GLY A 27 14.61 -1.01 6.90
C GLY A 27 15.63 -1.05 5.77
N ASP A 28 15.39 -1.81 4.68
CA ASP A 28 16.30 -1.84 3.54
C ASP A 28 16.07 -0.66 2.58
N ALA A 29 16.67 0.48 2.90
CA ALA A 29 16.56 1.69 2.10
C ALA A 29 17.13 1.53 0.68
N GLY A 30 18.17 0.70 0.51
CA GLY A 30 18.76 0.42 -0.80
C GLY A 30 17.78 -0.34 -1.69
N ARG A 31 17.18 -1.38 -1.14
CA ARG A 31 16.17 -2.19 -1.83
C ARG A 31 14.91 -1.38 -2.13
N THR A 32 14.52 -0.52 -1.18
CA THR A 32 13.41 0.41 -1.37
C THR A 32 13.65 1.32 -2.56
N SER A 33 14.86 1.93 -2.68
CA SER A 33 15.22 2.77 -3.83
C SER A 33 15.09 2.02 -5.16
N GLN A 34 15.58 0.78 -5.24
CA GLN A 34 15.49 -0.05 -6.44
C GLN A 34 14.02 -0.34 -6.81
N GLY A 35 13.17 -0.67 -5.83
CA GLY A 35 11.74 -0.87 -6.04
C GLY A 35 11.03 0.38 -6.54
N LEU A 36 11.37 1.54 -5.99
CA LEU A 36 10.83 2.84 -6.42
C LEU A 36 11.27 3.17 -7.85
N GLU A 37 12.53 2.92 -8.23
CA GLU A 37 13.02 3.10 -9.60
C GLU A 37 12.23 2.25 -10.60
N VAL A 38 11.95 0.98 -10.27
CA VAL A 38 11.13 0.09 -11.10
C VAL A 38 9.71 0.62 -11.26
N LEU A 39 9.07 1.12 -10.17
CA LEU A 39 7.74 1.71 -10.22
C LEU A 39 7.72 3.00 -11.05
N MET A 40 8.71 3.87 -10.87
CA MET A 40 8.80 5.12 -11.63
C MET A 40 9.03 4.86 -13.12
N ALA A 41 9.86 3.87 -13.47
CA ALA A 41 10.05 3.44 -14.85
C ALA A 41 8.75 2.88 -15.48
N ALA A 42 7.86 2.29 -14.66
CA ALA A 42 6.54 1.84 -15.08
C ALA A 42 5.51 2.98 -15.20
N SER A 43 5.90 4.22 -14.93
CA SER A 43 5.07 5.43 -15.01
C SER A 43 3.82 5.32 -14.14
N VAL A 44 4.00 4.99 -12.86
CA VAL A 44 2.91 5.02 -11.87
C VAL A 44 2.60 6.47 -11.45
N ASP A 45 1.33 6.76 -11.20
CA ASP A 45 0.86 8.09 -10.80
C ASP A 45 0.77 8.23 -9.28
N LEU A 46 0.64 7.09 -8.58
CA LEU A 46 0.51 6.99 -7.14
C LEU A 46 1.25 5.74 -6.67
N ILE A 47 1.92 5.82 -5.53
CA ILE A 47 2.61 4.69 -4.90
C ILE A 47 1.96 4.44 -3.53
N LEU A 48 1.61 3.19 -3.24
CA LEU A 48 1.16 2.76 -1.92
C LEU A 48 2.24 1.92 -1.25
N HIS A 49 2.74 2.38 -0.10
CA HIS A 49 3.57 1.56 0.78
C HIS A 49 2.68 0.90 1.83
N LEU A 50 2.66 -0.42 1.83
CA LEU A 50 1.69 -1.22 2.59
C LEU A 50 2.17 -1.60 3.99
N GLY A 51 3.12 -0.84 4.57
CA GLY A 51 3.63 -1.01 5.93
C GLY A 51 4.88 -1.88 6.03
N ASP A 52 5.37 -2.03 7.26
CA ASP A 52 6.66 -2.61 7.60
C ASP A 52 7.81 -1.90 6.86
N LEU A 53 7.84 -0.53 7.02
CA LEU A 53 8.94 0.30 6.52
C LEU A 53 10.24 -0.01 7.27
N GLY A 54 10.17 -0.08 8.59
CA GLY A 54 11.23 -0.54 9.48
C GLY A 54 12.27 0.53 9.87
N SER A 55 12.43 1.62 9.12
CA SER A 55 13.39 2.68 9.48
C SER A 55 13.07 4.04 8.86
N GLU A 56 13.65 5.11 9.43
CA GLU A 56 13.58 6.48 8.91
C GLU A 56 14.25 6.60 7.53
N GLU A 57 15.33 5.86 7.29
CA GLU A 57 16.02 5.86 5.99
C GLU A 57 15.12 5.35 4.85
N VAL A 58 14.21 4.43 5.13
CA VAL A 58 13.19 4.01 4.16
C VAL A 58 12.22 5.14 3.90
N VAL A 59 11.75 5.83 4.95
CA VAL A 59 10.85 6.99 4.81
C VAL A 59 11.51 8.09 3.97
N ASP A 60 12.80 8.36 4.18
CA ASP A 60 13.56 9.35 3.42
C ASP A 60 13.56 9.06 1.90
N ARG A 61 13.55 7.78 1.51
CA ARG A 61 13.49 7.39 0.07
C ARG A 61 12.15 7.71 -0.59
N LEU A 62 11.10 7.92 0.21
CA LEU A 62 9.75 8.19 -0.28
C LEU A 62 9.50 9.69 -0.49
N VAL A 63 10.35 10.55 0.07
CA VAL A 63 10.18 12.01 0.02
C VAL A 63 10.23 12.52 -1.42
N GLY A 64 9.26 13.40 -1.76
CA GLY A 64 9.17 13.98 -3.11
C GLY A 64 8.51 13.08 -4.16
N LEU A 65 8.12 11.86 -3.78
CA LEU A 65 7.37 10.94 -4.64
C LEU A 65 5.86 10.99 -4.31
N PRO A 66 4.98 10.61 -5.23
CA PRO A 66 3.54 10.57 -4.99
C PRO A 66 3.15 9.35 -4.13
N VAL A 67 3.58 9.33 -2.87
CA VAL A 67 3.42 8.19 -1.96
C VAL A 67 2.34 8.45 -0.93
N ARG A 68 1.55 7.43 -0.65
CA ARG A 68 0.73 7.26 0.56
C ARG A 68 1.12 5.98 1.25
N MET A 69 1.03 5.93 2.59
CA MET A 69 1.48 4.76 3.33
C MET A 69 0.55 4.40 4.48
N VAL A 70 0.56 3.14 4.84
CA VAL A 70 0.11 2.63 6.13
C VAL A 70 1.32 2.14 6.92
N LEU A 71 1.19 2.02 8.24
CA LEU A 71 2.22 1.40 9.09
C LEU A 71 1.95 -0.09 9.25
N GLY A 72 3.01 -0.85 9.43
CA GLY A 72 2.95 -2.27 9.76
C GLY A 72 3.24 -2.56 11.23
N ASN A 73 3.36 -3.84 11.57
CA ASN A 73 3.59 -4.27 12.96
C ASN A 73 5.01 -4.02 13.48
N VAL A 74 5.98 -3.81 12.59
CA VAL A 74 7.35 -3.46 13.00
C VAL A 74 7.58 -1.95 13.06
N ASP A 75 6.65 -1.15 12.56
CA ASP A 75 6.80 0.30 12.49
C ASP A 75 6.41 0.96 13.82
N PRO A 76 7.34 1.64 14.51
CA PRO A 76 7.00 2.36 15.71
C PRO A 76 6.12 3.58 15.38
N PRO A 77 5.19 4.00 16.28
CA PRO A 77 4.31 5.15 16.05
C PRO A 77 5.03 6.45 15.69
N ILE A 78 6.26 6.65 16.18
CA ILE A 78 7.06 7.83 15.85
C ILE A 78 7.38 7.93 14.35
N LEU A 79 7.41 6.81 13.64
CA LEU A 79 7.68 6.79 12.21
C LEU A 79 6.57 7.49 11.41
N ALA A 80 5.30 7.40 11.88
CA ALA A 80 4.20 8.16 11.29
C ALA A 80 4.45 9.67 11.42
N SER A 81 4.77 10.13 12.62
CA SER A 81 5.04 11.55 12.86
C SER A 81 6.24 12.06 12.08
N TYR A 82 7.27 11.23 11.91
CA TYR A 82 8.42 11.55 11.07
C TYR A 82 8.04 11.68 9.58
N ALA A 83 7.27 10.73 9.06
CA ALA A 83 6.78 10.77 7.68
C ALA A 83 5.89 12.01 7.41
N GLU A 84 4.96 12.31 8.33
CA GLU A 84 4.10 13.49 8.25
C GLU A 84 4.90 14.79 8.30
N PHE A 85 5.93 14.87 9.16
CA PHE A 85 6.84 16.01 9.24
C PHE A 85 7.58 16.26 7.91
N LEU A 86 7.91 15.18 7.17
CA LEU A 86 8.51 15.25 5.83
C LEU A 86 7.48 15.50 4.71
N GLY A 87 6.20 15.68 5.05
CA GLY A 87 5.13 15.99 4.09
C GLY A 87 4.54 14.76 3.39
N LEU A 88 4.80 13.55 3.89
CA LEU A 88 4.22 12.32 3.36
C LEU A 88 2.82 12.07 3.93
N ASN A 89 1.97 11.38 3.15
CA ASN A 89 0.62 11.03 3.59
C ASN A 89 0.62 9.69 4.31
N VAL A 90 0.26 9.69 5.60
CA VAL A 90 0.08 8.49 6.41
C VAL A 90 -1.41 8.23 6.63
N ASP A 91 -1.93 7.14 6.10
CA ASP A 91 -3.35 6.75 6.16
C ASP A 91 -3.55 5.51 7.05
N HIS A 92 -2.91 5.49 8.20
CA HIS A 92 -2.91 4.36 9.13
C HIS A 92 -4.13 4.41 10.07
N PRO A 93 -4.70 3.26 10.44
CA PRO A 93 -4.34 1.89 10.04
C PRO A 93 -5.00 1.41 8.76
N LEU A 94 -5.96 2.14 8.22
CA LEU A 94 -6.76 1.74 7.08
C LEU A 94 -6.92 2.91 6.10
N MET A 95 -6.27 2.78 4.96
CA MET A 95 -6.35 3.74 3.85
C MET A 95 -7.62 3.49 3.03
N ARG A 96 -8.37 4.54 2.73
CA ARG A 96 -9.56 4.49 1.87
C ARG A 96 -9.44 5.52 0.77
N LEU A 97 -9.30 5.07 -0.47
CA LEU A 97 -9.13 5.95 -1.63
C LEU A 97 -10.26 5.77 -2.64
N GLU A 98 -10.76 6.90 -3.12
CA GLU A 98 -11.60 6.98 -4.31
C GLU A 98 -10.76 7.49 -5.47
N ILE A 99 -10.57 6.67 -6.51
CA ILE A 99 -9.77 6.98 -7.71
C ILE A 99 -10.67 6.83 -8.93
N GLY A 100 -11.16 7.95 -9.45
CA GLY A 100 -12.20 7.93 -10.46
C GLY A 100 -13.49 7.29 -9.92
N ASN A 101 -13.91 6.18 -10.54
CA ASN A 101 -15.07 5.40 -10.11
C ASN A 101 -14.69 4.12 -9.34
N ARG A 102 -13.45 4.00 -8.90
CA ARG A 102 -12.91 2.84 -8.18
C ARG A 102 -12.65 3.16 -6.72
N ARG A 103 -12.98 2.24 -5.84
CA ARG A 103 -12.70 2.29 -4.42
C ARG A 103 -11.60 1.32 -4.07
N LEU A 104 -10.53 1.85 -3.48
CA LEU A 104 -9.41 1.09 -2.93
C LEU A 104 -9.43 1.16 -1.41
N VAL A 105 -9.25 0.02 -0.78
CA VAL A 105 -8.88 -0.07 0.63
C VAL A 105 -7.51 -0.69 0.72
N ALA A 106 -6.61 -0.07 1.49
CA ALA A 106 -5.29 -0.62 1.78
C ALA A 106 -5.01 -0.63 3.28
N THR A 107 -4.37 -1.70 3.75
CA THR A 107 -3.90 -1.87 5.12
C THR A 107 -2.65 -2.73 5.11
N HIS A 108 -1.89 -2.73 6.22
CA HIS A 108 -0.80 -3.71 6.30
C HIS A 108 -1.31 -5.16 6.35
N GLY A 109 -2.38 -5.41 7.08
CA GLY A 109 -3.03 -6.74 7.11
C GLY A 109 -2.76 -7.55 8.37
N HIS A 110 -2.04 -7.00 9.37
CA HIS A 110 -1.75 -7.67 10.65
C HIS A 110 -2.86 -7.53 11.70
N LEU A 111 -3.82 -6.64 11.50
CA LEU A 111 -4.94 -6.38 12.42
C LEU A 111 -6.25 -6.93 11.83
N ASP A 112 -6.74 -8.03 12.36
CA ASP A 112 -7.99 -8.68 11.89
C ASP A 112 -9.19 -7.73 11.89
N GLN A 113 -9.26 -6.83 12.89
CA GLN A 113 -10.32 -5.84 12.98
C GLN A 113 -10.31 -4.88 11.79
N GLU A 114 -9.13 -4.41 11.37
CA GLU A 114 -8.96 -3.49 10.24
C GLU A 114 -9.22 -4.20 8.90
N VAL A 115 -8.72 -5.41 8.75
CA VAL A 115 -9.02 -6.25 7.59
C VAL A 115 -10.54 -6.45 7.46
N SER A 116 -11.21 -6.82 8.56
CA SER A 116 -12.67 -7.00 8.56
C SER A 116 -13.43 -5.71 8.28
N ALA A 117 -12.95 -4.56 8.79
CA ALA A 117 -13.56 -3.25 8.52
C ALA A 117 -13.43 -2.90 7.03
N GLY A 118 -12.23 -3.03 6.46
CA GLY A 118 -11.97 -2.73 5.06
C GLY A 118 -12.74 -3.62 4.09
N VAL A 119 -12.89 -4.90 4.40
CA VAL A 119 -13.71 -5.83 3.58
C VAL A 119 -15.19 -5.47 3.64
N ARG A 120 -15.70 -5.03 4.80
CA ARG A 120 -17.10 -4.56 4.93
C ARG A 120 -17.42 -3.33 4.08
N ASP A 121 -16.41 -2.51 3.75
CA ASP A 121 -16.58 -1.35 2.87
C ASP A 121 -16.86 -1.74 1.41
N ARG A 122 -16.72 -3.02 1.06
CA ARG A 122 -16.92 -3.60 -0.29
C ARG A 122 -16.19 -2.80 -1.37
N PRO A 123 -14.87 -2.62 -1.26
CA PRO A 123 -14.08 -1.91 -2.26
C PRO A 123 -13.96 -2.72 -3.55
N ASP A 124 -13.62 -2.05 -4.66
CA ASP A 124 -13.21 -2.74 -5.88
C ASP A 124 -11.88 -3.50 -5.66
N TYR A 125 -10.96 -2.87 -4.89
CA TYR A 125 -9.65 -3.45 -4.57
C TYR A 125 -9.38 -3.40 -3.07
N PHE A 126 -9.02 -4.55 -2.51
CA PHE A 126 -8.49 -4.67 -1.15
C PHE A 126 -7.01 -5.04 -1.24
N ILE A 127 -6.12 -4.15 -0.76
CA ILE A 127 -4.67 -4.25 -0.96
C ILE A 127 -4.00 -4.38 0.40
N HIS A 128 -3.09 -5.36 0.53
CA HIS A 128 -2.41 -5.60 1.81
C HIS A 128 -0.97 -6.11 1.64
N GLY A 129 -0.18 -6.05 2.70
CA GLY A 129 1.16 -6.60 2.85
C GLY A 129 1.21 -7.76 3.83
N HIS A 130 2.14 -7.72 4.76
CA HIS A 130 2.32 -8.56 5.96
C HIS A 130 2.62 -10.05 5.70
N THR A 131 1.90 -10.70 4.81
CA THR A 131 2.07 -12.14 4.57
C THR A 131 3.32 -12.49 3.79
N HIS A 132 3.99 -11.51 3.19
CA HIS A 132 5.12 -11.63 2.27
C HIS A 132 4.83 -12.50 1.03
N ARG A 133 3.55 -12.77 0.77
CA ARG A 133 3.11 -13.65 -0.32
C ARG A 133 2.31 -12.86 -1.33
N VAL A 134 2.70 -13.01 -2.58
CA VAL A 134 1.92 -12.46 -3.70
C VAL A 134 0.50 -12.97 -3.64
N ARG A 135 -0.45 -12.05 -3.84
CA ARG A 135 -1.86 -12.36 -3.98
C ARG A 135 -2.47 -11.57 -5.14
N ASP A 136 -3.22 -12.24 -5.97
CA ASP A 136 -4.10 -11.65 -6.96
C ASP A 136 -5.30 -12.57 -7.07
N GLU A 137 -6.35 -12.24 -6.36
CA GLU A 137 -7.52 -13.09 -6.22
C GLU A 137 -8.78 -12.24 -6.19
N ARG A 138 -9.79 -12.63 -6.94
CA ARG A 138 -11.10 -11.98 -6.91
C ARG A 138 -12.07 -12.84 -6.08
N ILE A 139 -12.62 -12.24 -5.05
CA ILE A 139 -13.67 -12.82 -4.22
C ILE A 139 -14.88 -11.90 -4.32
N ASP A 140 -15.98 -12.40 -4.83
CA ASP A 140 -17.16 -11.62 -5.18
C ASP A 140 -16.81 -10.42 -6.08
N ALA A 141 -17.13 -9.21 -5.66
CA ALA A 141 -16.84 -7.98 -6.40
C ALA A 141 -15.47 -7.38 -6.07
N THR A 142 -14.77 -7.86 -5.04
CA THR A 142 -13.50 -7.29 -4.57
C THR A 142 -12.31 -8.10 -5.09
N ARG A 143 -11.31 -7.41 -5.64
CA ARG A 143 -10.02 -8.00 -6.01
C ARG A 143 -9.01 -7.78 -4.89
N PHE A 144 -8.47 -8.86 -4.34
CA PHE A 144 -7.48 -8.87 -3.27
C PHE A 144 -6.09 -8.92 -3.86
N LEU A 145 -5.25 -7.92 -3.51
CA LEU A 145 -3.91 -7.78 -4.05
C LEU A 145 -2.86 -7.71 -2.95
N ASN A 146 -1.71 -8.36 -3.19
CA ASN A 146 -0.50 -8.22 -2.37
C ASN A 146 0.72 -8.35 -3.30
N PRO A 147 1.64 -7.37 -3.34
CA PRO A 147 2.82 -7.43 -4.20
C PRO A 147 3.88 -8.43 -3.70
N GLY A 148 3.73 -8.97 -2.49
CA GLY A 148 4.79 -9.67 -1.76
C GLY A 148 5.68 -8.71 -1.00
N ALA A 149 6.80 -9.19 -0.48
CA ALA A 149 7.74 -8.39 0.31
C ALA A 149 8.94 -7.92 -0.54
N LEU A 150 9.40 -6.72 -0.27
CA LEU A 150 10.61 -6.17 -0.88
C LEU A 150 11.82 -6.42 0.03
N GLN A 151 12.31 -7.67 0.04
CA GLN A 151 13.40 -8.13 0.91
C GLN A 151 14.63 -8.59 0.14
N ARG A 152 15.80 -8.57 0.82
CA ARG A 152 17.12 -8.80 0.23
C ARG A 152 17.39 -10.21 -0.29
N ASN A 153 16.80 -11.26 0.23
CA ASN A 153 17.24 -12.63 0.02
C ASN A 153 16.19 -13.52 -0.68
N ALA A 154 15.22 -12.93 -1.35
CA ALA A 154 14.20 -13.63 -2.12
C ALA A 154 13.91 -12.88 -3.42
N PRO A 155 13.31 -13.51 -4.42
CA PRO A 155 12.74 -12.78 -5.53
C PRO A 155 11.81 -11.71 -4.97
N SER A 156 12.16 -10.44 -5.17
CA SER A 156 11.41 -9.30 -4.66
C SER A 156 10.68 -8.65 -5.81
N ASN A 157 9.43 -8.32 -5.58
CA ASN A 157 8.60 -7.69 -6.58
C ASN A 157 8.00 -6.40 -6.04
N VAL A 158 7.66 -5.53 -6.96
CA VAL A 158 6.70 -4.46 -6.78
C VAL A 158 5.49 -4.72 -7.67
N GLY A 159 4.33 -4.23 -7.28
CA GLY A 159 3.11 -4.39 -8.07
C GLY A 159 2.77 -3.12 -8.85
N VAL A 160 2.18 -3.27 -10.03
CA VAL A 160 1.57 -2.16 -10.78
C VAL A 160 0.15 -2.53 -11.15
N LEU A 161 -0.81 -1.75 -10.65
CA LEU A 161 -2.23 -1.86 -10.95
C LEU A 161 -2.65 -0.74 -11.91
N ASP A 162 -3.04 -1.07 -13.14
CA ASP A 162 -3.67 -0.12 -14.07
C ASP A 162 -5.20 -0.20 -13.88
N LEU A 163 -5.76 0.87 -13.29
CA LEU A 163 -7.19 0.95 -12.93
C LEU A 163 -8.12 1.02 -14.15
N LEU A 164 -7.60 1.43 -15.31
CA LEU A 164 -8.41 1.52 -16.52
C LEU A 164 -8.62 0.15 -17.18
N SER A 165 -7.56 -0.65 -17.27
CA SER A 165 -7.59 -1.99 -17.86
C SER A 165 -7.88 -3.10 -16.85
N ASP A 166 -7.90 -2.79 -15.55
CA ASP A 166 -7.97 -3.76 -14.44
C ASP A 166 -6.83 -4.80 -14.52
N ASP A 167 -5.65 -4.36 -14.99
CA ASP A 167 -4.47 -5.20 -15.11
C ASP A 167 -3.57 -5.03 -13.88
N PHE A 168 -3.15 -6.14 -13.28
CA PHE A 168 -2.17 -6.16 -12.19
C PHE A 168 -0.95 -6.97 -12.58
N ARG A 169 0.21 -6.34 -12.55
CA ARG A 169 1.49 -6.96 -12.91
C ARG A 169 2.48 -6.86 -11.77
N LEU A 170 3.22 -7.93 -11.57
CA LEU A 170 4.41 -7.94 -10.72
C LEU A 170 5.64 -7.61 -11.57
N LEU A 171 6.44 -6.69 -11.09
CA LEU A 171 7.72 -6.33 -11.68
C LEU A 171 8.83 -6.77 -10.73
N GLU A 172 9.73 -7.60 -11.24
CA GLU A 172 10.88 -8.04 -10.46
C GLU A 172 11.83 -6.87 -10.19
N VAL A 173 12.28 -6.77 -8.94
CA VAL A 173 13.33 -5.82 -8.55
C VAL A 173 14.67 -6.51 -8.65
N PRO A 174 15.60 -6.08 -9.53
CA PRO A 174 16.87 -6.76 -9.74
C PRO A 174 17.71 -6.86 -8.47
N ASN A 175 18.40 -7.98 -8.28
CA ASN A 175 19.43 -8.13 -7.26
C ASN A 175 20.74 -7.55 -7.81
N HIS A 176 21.23 -6.48 -7.23
CA HIS A 176 22.57 -5.93 -7.51
C HIS A 176 23.51 -6.20 -6.35
#